data_b7ad03749b797945b0d1a18dd65d287d
#
_entry.id   b7ad03749b797945b0d1a18dd65d287d
#
_cell.length_a   1.000
_cell.length_b   1.000
_cell.length_c   1.000
_cell.angle_alpha   90.00
_cell.angle_beta   90.00
_cell.angle_gamma   90.00
#
_symmetry.space_group_name_H-M   'P 1'
#
loop_
_entity.id
_entity.type
_entity.pdbx_description
1 polymer ?
#
loop_
_entity_poly.entity_id
_entity_poly.type
_entity_poly.pdbx_seq_one_letter_code
_entity_poly.pdbx_strand_id
1 'polypeptide(L)'
;IRDFCLSRGLGDVYKRQALELPDGRIVTGKTSELLGASSALLLNALKELAGIDHDKHVISPEALRPIQALKTEYLGSKNPRLHSDETLIALSISAADNEDAKLALQQIPKLKGCQVHTSVLLSQVDILEFRKLGVELTCEPKSEHAKKLQK
;
A
#
# COMPACT_ATOMS: atom_id res chain seq x y z
N ILE A 1 -2.05 -14.81 -9.62
CA ILE A 1 -2.48 -13.76 -8.67
C ILE A 1 -3.90 -14.01 -8.17
N ARG A 2 -4.74 -14.54 -9.02
CA ARG A 2 -6.09 -14.94 -8.62
C ARG A 2 -6.05 -16.02 -7.55
N ASP A 3 -5.09 -16.93 -7.66
CA ASP A 3 -4.88 -17.98 -6.65
C ASP A 3 -4.44 -17.39 -5.31
N PHE A 4 -3.73 -16.28 -5.35
CA PHE A 4 -3.36 -15.54 -4.14
C PHE A 4 -4.62 -15.13 -3.36
N CYS A 5 -5.63 -14.59 -4.03
CA CYS A 5 -6.88 -14.18 -3.39
C CYS A 5 -7.61 -15.37 -2.78
N LEU A 6 -7.68 -16.49 -3.49
CA LEU A 6 -8.39 -17.68 -3.03
C LEU A 6 -7.67 -18.39 -1.90
N SER A 7 -6.34 -18.46 -1.95
CA SER A 7 -5.57 -19.21 -0.95
C SER A 7 -5.24 -18.41 0.29
N ARG A 8 -5.18 -17.09 0.19
CA ARG A 8 -4.73 -16.24 1.28
C ARG A 8 -5.87 -15.56 2.05
N GLY A 9 -7.10 -15.62 1.54
CA GLY A 9 -8.22 -14.99 2.18
C GLY A 9 -8.75 -15.71 3.40
N LEU A 10 -8.46 -17.00 3.54
CA LEU A 10 -9.01 -17.82 4.61
C LEU A 10 -8.00 -18.00 5.73
N GLY A 11 -8.42 -17.65 6.95
CA GLY A 11 -7.64 -17.89 8.15
C GLY A 11 -6.40 -17.02 8.31
N ASP A 12 -6.17 -16.07 7.42
CA ASP A 12 -5.02 -15.20 7.50
C ASP A 12 -5.36 -13.98 8.35
N VAL A 13 -4.72 -13.86 9.52
CA VAL A 13 -4.96 -12.73 10.41
C VAL A 13 -4.28 -11.45 9.93
N TYR A 14 -3.31 -11.57 9.04
CA TYR A 14 -2.61 -10.41 8.50
C TYR A 14 -3.21 -9.99 7.18
N LYS A 15 -3.41 -8.70 7.01
CA LYS A 15 -3.89 -8.14 5.76
C LYS A 15 -2.78 -8.23 4.72
N ARG A 16 -3.08 -8.81 3.59
CA ARG A 16 -2.13 -8.98 2.49
C ARG A 16 -2.74 -8.54 1.18
N GLN A 17 -1.89 -8.01 0.34
CA GLN A 17 -2.27 -7.56 -1.00
C GLN A 17 -1.17 -7.91 -1.98
N ALA A 18 -1.53 -8.04 -3.24
CA ALA A 18 -0.60 -8.28 -4.33
C ALA A 18 -0.90 -7.33 -5.47
N LEU A 19 0.15 -6.88 -6.14
CA LEU A 19 0.05 -5.99 -7.30
C LEU A 19 0.80 -6.64 -8.45
N GLU A 20 0.15 -6.69 -9.61
CA GLU A 20 0.77 -7.19 -10.84
C GLU A 20 1.31 -6.01 -11.64
N LEU A 21 2.62 -6.01 -11.86
CA LEU A 21 3.31 -4.99 -12.65
C LEU A 21 3.08 -5.23 -14.14
N PRO A 22 3.33 -4.22 -14.99
CA PRO A 22 3.08 -4.35 -16.44
C PRO A 22 3.81 -5.52 -17.11
N ASP A 23 4.96 -5.91 -16.57
CA ASP A 23 5.75 -7.03 -17.11
C ASP A 23 5.38 -8.39 -16.53
N GLY A 24 4.33 -8.45 -15.73
CA GLY A 24 3.84 -9.69 -15.13
C GLY A 24 4.43 -10.04 -13.78
N ARG A 25 5.42 -9.29 -13.30
CA ARG A 25 5.97 -9.53 -11.97
C ARG A 25 4.94 -9.22 -10.90
N ILE A 26 4.95 -9.99 -9.82
CA ILE A 26 4.02 -9.85 -8.71
C ILE A 26 4.76 -9.26 -7.52
N VAL A 27 4.23 -8.18 -6.97
CA VAL A 27 4.73 -7.56 -5.75
C VAL A 27 3.68 -7.74 -4.67
N THR A 28 4.12 -8.00 -3.45
CA THR A 28 3.20 -8.19 -2.33
C THR A 28 3.45 -7.16 -1.24
N GLY A 29 2.42 -6.92 -0.44
CA GLY A 29 2.51 -6.07 0.74
C GLY A 29 1.66 -6.64 1.86
N LYS A 30 2.14 -6.49 3.09
CA LYS A 30 1.40 -6.92 4.27
C LYS A 30 1.45 -5.85 5.34
N THR A 31 0.45 -5.85 6.21
CA THR A 31 0.38 -4.93 7.34
C THR A 31 1.59 -5.11 8.26
N SER A 32 2.17 -4.01 8.69
CA SER A 32 3.24 -3.96 9.67
C SER A 32 2.88 -2.99 10.79
N GLU A 33 3.80 -2.76 11.71
CA GLU A 33 3.61 -1.77 12.77
C GLU A 33 3.54 -0.35 12.25
N LEU A 34 4.24 -0.07 11.16
CA LEU A 34 4.36 1.27 10.62
C LEU A 34 3.36 1.55 9.50
N LEU A 35 3.07 0.56 8.67
CA LEU A 35 2.32 0.75 7.43
C LEU A 35 1.17 -0.23 7.32
N GLY A 36 0.06 0.23 6.78
CA GLY A 36 -1.00 -0.66 6.32
C GLY A 36 -0.55 -1.44 5.08
N ALA A 37 -1.30 -2.48 4.74
CA ALA A 37 -0.93 -3.36 3.62
C ALA A 37 -0.84 -2.62 2.29
N SER A 38 -1.76 -1.69 2.03
CA SER A 38 -1.74 -0.90 0.79
C SER A 38 -0.50 -0.03 0.67
N SER A 39 -0.09 0.59 1.79
CA SER A 39 1.12 1.40 1.84
C SER A 39 2.36 0.57 1.58
N ALA A 40 2.46 -0.59 2.24
CA ALA A 40 3.57 -1.50 2.05
C ALA A 40 3.64 -1.99 0.61
N LEU A 41 2.49 -2.32 0.03
CA LEU A 41 2.40 -2.77 -1.35
C LEU A 41 2.89 -1.69 -2.33
N LEU A 42 2.44 -0.45 -2.15
CA LEU A 42 2.86 0.66 -3.02
C LEU A 42 4.36 0.89 -2.92
N LEU A 43 4.92 0.93 -1.72
CA LEU A 43 6.37 1.13 -1.57
C LEU A 43 7.15 -0.01 -2.21
N ASN A 44 6.71 -1.24 -2.01
CA ASN A 44 7.38 -2.40 -2.61
C ASN A 44 7.30 -2.38 -4.13
N ALA A 45 6.16 -1.97 -4.69
CA ALA A 45 5.99 -1.85 -6.13
C ALA A 45 6.91 -0.77 -6.72
N LEU A 46 6.98 0.39 -6.07
CA LEU A 46 7.84 1.48 -6.53
C LEU A 46 9.32 1.10 -6.43
N LYS A 47 9.71 0.41 -5.36
CA LYS A 47 11.08 -0.09 -5.23
C LYS A 47 11.41 -1.07 -6.33
N GLU A 48 10.52 -2.02 -6.61
CA GLU A 48 10.72 -3.01 -7.66
C GLU A 48 10.88 -2.34 -9.03
N LEU A 49 10.04 -1.37 -9.33
CA LEU A 49 10.11 -0.62 -10.59
C LEU A 49 11.39 0.20 -10.70
N ALA A 50 11.91 0.69 -9.59
CA ALA A 50 13.11 1.51 -9.55
C ALA A 50 14.40 0.66 -9.49
N GLY A 51 14.28 -0.65 -9.30
CA GLY A 51 15.45 -1.51 -9.15
C GLY A 51 16.12 -1.36 -7.79
N ILE A 52 15.39 -0.93 -6.78
CA ILE A 52 15.91 -0.76 -5.42
C ILE A 52 15.80 -2.08 -4.67
N ASP A 53 16.87 -2.43 -3.94
CA ASP A 53 16.90 -3.63 -3.12
C ASP A 53 15.71 -3.65 -2.14
N HIS A 54 15.05 -4.79 -2.04
CA HIS A 54 13.91 -4.98 -1.18
C HIS A 54 14.20 -4.62 0.29
N ASP A 55 15.42 -4.85 0.75
CA ASP A 55 15.81 -4.59 2.14
C ASP A 55 16.08 -3.12 2.45
N LYS A 56 16.18 -2.27 1.43
CA LYS A 56 16.41 -0.85 1.64
C LYS A 56 15.14 -0.12 2.02
N HIS A 57 15.24 0.78 2.99
CA HIS A 57 14.15 1.67 3.37
C HIS A 57 14.22 2.95 2.54
N VAL A 58 13.17 3.24 1.80
CA VAL A 58 13.05 4.51 1.07
C VAL A 58 12.45 5.61 1.94
N ILE A 59 11.81 5.21 3.04
CA ILE A 59 11.35 6.13 4.09
C ILE A 59 11.86 5.54 5.41
N SER A 60 12.62 6.33 6.17
CA SER A 60 13.16 5.83 7.43
C SER A 60 12.04 5.70 8.47
N PRO A 61 12.15 4.73 9.40
CA PRO A 61 11.22 4.64 10.52
C PRO A 61 11.13 5.94 11.33
N GLU A 62 12.23 6.67 11.46
CA GLU A 62 12.25 7.93 12.18
C GLU A 62 11.40 9.00 11.50
N ALA A 63 11.23 8.93 10.19
CA ALA A 63 10.36 9.84 9.46
C ALA A 63 8.90 9.46 9.61
N LEU A 64 8.60 8.18 9.79
CA LEU A 64 7.23 7.69 9.92
C LEU A 64 6.65 7.90 11.32
N ARG A 65 7.47 7.79 12.35
CA ARG A 65 7.00 7.89 13.75
C ARG A 65 6.31 9.22 14.09
N PRO A 66 6.84 10.37 13.67
CA PRO A 66 6.12 11.63 13.92
C PRO A 66 4.73 11.67 13.28
N ILE A 67 4.57 11.04 12.14
CA ILE A 67 3.26 10.96 11.47
C ILE A 67 2.31 10.09 12.30
N GLN A 68 2.80 8.98 12.81
CA GLN A 68 2.01 8.12 13.70
C GLN A 68 1.60 8.87 14.97
N ALA A 69 2.52 9.63 15.54
CA ALA A 69 2.24 10.44 16.73
C ALA A 69 1.18 11.49 16.44
N LEU A 70 1.26 12.16 15.30
CA LEU A 70 0.24 13.12 14.88
C LEU A 70 -1.13 12.46 14.82
N LYS A 71 -1.21 11.29 14.20
CA LYS A 71 -2.48 10.57 14.04
C LYS A 71 -3.08 10.14 15.37
N THR A 72 -2.28 9.58 16.25
CA THR A 72 -2.79 8.99 17.49
C THR A 72 -2.89 9.98 18.64
N GLU A 73 -1.87 10.82 18.83
CA GLU A 73 -1.81 11.73 19.96
C GLU A 73 -2.57 13.02 19.74
N TYR A 74 -2.51 13.57 18.53
CA TYR A 74 -3.13 14.86 18.25
C TYR A 74 -4.49 14.75 17.59
N LEU A 75 -4.65 13.78 16.68
CA LEU A 75 -5.90 13.64 15.92
C LEU A 75 -6.83 12.55 16.44
N GLY A 76 -6.40 11.80 17.46
CA GLY A 76 -7.26 10.81 18.12
C GLY A 76 -7.54 9.55 17.34
N SER A 77 -6.76 9.26 16.29
CA SER A 77 -6.91 8.02 15.56
C SER A 77 -6.49 6.82 16.41
N LYS A 78 -7.20 5.72 16.30
CA LYS A 78 -6.85 4.49 17.00
C LYS A 78 -5.84 3.67 16.21
N ASN A 79 -5.73 3.93 14.90
CA ASN A 79 -4.82 3.20 14.02
C ASN A 79 -3.56 4.03 13.75
N PRO A 80 -2.40 3.62 14.26
CA PRO A 80 -1.16 4.36 14.04
C PRO A 80 -0.57 4.14 12.64
N ARG A 81 -0.96 3.07 11.95
CA ARG A 81 -0.37 2.72 10.66
C ARG A 81 -0.72 3.76 9.60
N LEU A 82 0.24 4.06 8.74
CA LEU A 82 0.02 5.02 7.67
C LEU A 82 -0.81 4.41 6.56
N HIS A 83 -1.78 5.18 6.08
CA HIS A 83 -2.52 4.87 4.87
C HIS A 83 -1.68 5.22 3.64
N SER A 84 -2.14 4.81 2.48
CA SER A 84 -1.39 5.00 1.23
C SER A 84 -1.10 6.46 0.91
N ASP A 85 -2.06 7.36 1.12
CA ASP A 85 -1.85 8.78 0.88
C ASP A 85 -0.78 9.37 1.79
N GLU A 86 -0.83 9.04 3.07
CA GLU A 86 0.16 9.49 4.05
C GLU A 86 1.56 8.98 3.71
N THR A 87 1.63 7.74 3.23
CA THR A 87 2.88 7.11 2.84
C THR A 87 3.51 7.79 1.62
N LEU A 88 2.69 8.13 0.62
CA LEU A 88 3.18 8.83 -0.57
C LEU A 88 3.66 10.24 -0.24
N ILE A 89 2.99 10.91 0.69
CA ILE A 89 3.45 12.21 1.17
C ILE A 89 4.80 12.08 1.86
N ALA A 90 4.94 11.08 2.73
CA ALA A 90 6.20 10.82 3.42
C ALA A 90 7.33 10.50 2.44
N LEU A 91 7.02 9.71 1.41
CA LEU A 91 7.99 9.40 0.34
C LEU A 91 8.42 10.67 -0.39
N SER A 92 7.46 11.52 -0.72
CA SER A 92 7.73 12.80 -1.39
C SER A 92 8.67 13.68 -0.57
N ILE A 93 8.45 13.76 0.74
CA ILE A 93 9.31 14.54 1.63
C ILE A 93 10.71 13.91 1.70
N SER A 94 10.78 12.58 1.80
CA SER A 94 12.04 11.86 1.87
C SER A 94 12.87 12.01 0.60
N ALA A 95 12.22 12.21 -0.54
CA ALA A 95 12.91 12.36 -1.83
C ALA A 95 13.78 13.60 -1.89
N ALA A 96 13.59 14.56 -0.99
CA ALA A 96 14.39 15.78 -0.97
C ALA A 96 15.88 15.50 -0.68
N ASP A 97 16.18 14.50 0.14
CA ASP A 97 17.55 14.19 0.55
C ASP A 97 17.91 12.70 0.48
N ASN A 98 17.08 11.91 -0.17
CA ASN A 98 17.31 10.47 -0.34
C ASN A 98 17.09 10.09 -1.80
N GLU A 99 18.19 9.69 -2.46
CA GLU A 99 18.14 9.34 -3.89
C GLU A 99 17.24 8.15 -4.18
N ASP A 100 17.23 7.13 -3.32
CA ASP A 100 16.38 5.97 -3.52
C ASP A 100 14.90 6.35 -3.40
N ALA A 101 14.56 7.22 -2.46
CA ALA A 101 13.20 7.75 -2.34
C ALA A 101 12.80 8.51 -3.60
N LYS A 102 13.71 9.31 -4.13
CA LYS A 102 13.48 10.06 -5.37
C LYS A 102 13.24 9.13 -6.56
N LEU A 103 14.07 8.11 -6.70
CA LEU A 103 13.91 7.12 -7.76
C LEU A 103 12.59 6.38 -7.65
N ALA A 104 12.21 5.98 -6.43
CA ALA A 104 10.94 5.32 -6.19
C ALA A 104 9.77 6.24 -6.56
N LEU A 105 9.82 7.49 -6.13
CA LEU A 105 8.77 8.46 -6.42
C LEU A 105 8.57 8.65 -7.93
N GLN A 106 9.65 8.66 -8.69
CA GLN A 106 9.61 8.82 -10.14
C GLN A 106 8.93 7.66 -10.86
N GLN A 107 8.74 6.53 -10.19
CA GLN A 107 8.09 5.36 -10.78
C GLN A 107 6.56 5.42 -10.72
N ILE A 108 6.00 6.38 -10.00
CA ILE A 108 4.54 6.47 -9.81
C ILE A 108 3.75 6.40 -11.13
N PRO A 109 4.13 7.11 -12.20
CA PRO A 109 3.36 7.02 -13.46
C PRO A 109 3.29 5.60 -14.04
N LYS A 110 4.22 4.73 -13.72
CA LYS A 110 4.24 3.35 -14.22
C LYS A 110 3.22 2.45 -13.53
N LEU A 111 2.61 2.92 -12.45
CA LEU A 111 1.57 2.15 -11.76
C LEU A 111 0.25 2.16 -12.51
N LYS A 112 0.06 3.08 -13.43
CA LYS A 112 -1.17 3.17 -14.21
C LYS A 112 -1.42 1.88 -14.99
N GLY A 113 -2.60 1.29 -14.80
CA GLY A 113 -2.96 0.05 -15.47
C GLY A 113 -2.57 -1.20 -14.72
N CYS A 114 -1.81 -1.07 -13.63
CA CYS A 114 -1.50 -2.23 -12.78
C CYS A 114 -2.76 -2.72 -12.07
N GLN A 115 -2.76 -3.99 -11.69
CA GLN A 115 -3.89 -4.60 -11.00
C GLN A 115 -3.52 -4.98 -9.57
N VAL A 116 -4.42 -4.67 -8.64
CA VAL A 116 -4.24 -5.02 -7.23
C VAL A 116 -5.27 -6.05 -6.82
N HIS A 117 -4.81 -7.08 -6.14
CA HIS A 117 -5.64 -8.12 -5.54
C HIS A 117 -5.46 -8.05 -4.03
N THR A 118 -6.56 -8.11 -3.30
CA THR A 118 -6.52 -8.02 -1.84
C THR A 118 -7.35 -9.12 -1.21
N SER A 119 -6.91 -9.60 -0.06
CA SER A 119 -7.63 -10.61 0.73
C SER A 119 -8.58 -9.98 1.74
N VAL A 120 -8.57 -8.66 1.88
CA VAL A 120 -9.37 -7.95 2.87
C VAL A 120 -9.97 -6.69 2.25
N LEU A 121 -10.96 -6.13 2.95
CA LEU A 121 -11.53 -4.85 2.56
C LEU A 121 -10.52 -3.73 2.72
N LEU A 122 -10.49 -2.84 1.74
CA LEU A 122 -9.66 -1.66 1.79
C LEU A 122 -10.39 -0.50 2.44
N SER A 123 -9.65 0.41 3.04
CA SER A 123 -10.21 1.68 3.51
C SER A 123 -10.60 2.53 2.30
N GLN A 124 -11.51 3.47 2.50
CA GLN A 124 -11.89 4.41 1.46
C GLN A 124 -10.69 5.23 0.98
N VAL A 125 -9.81 5.60 1.90
CA VAL A 125 -8.59 6.34 1.57
C VAL A 125 -7.74 5.57 0.58
N ASP A 126 -7.52 4.28 0.84
CA ASP A 126 -6.69 3.45 -0.04
C ASP A 126 -7.35 3.21 -1.39
N ILE A 127 -8.66 3.00 -1.41
CA ILE A 127 -9.41 2.83 -2.67
C ILE A 127 -9.26 4.08 -3.54
N LEU A 128 -9.46 5.26 -2.95
CA LEU A 128 -9.33 6.52 -3.68
C LEU A 128 -7.91 6.73 -4.20
N GLU A 129 -6.92 6.37 -3.38
CA GLU A 129 -5.52 6.53 -3.78
C GLU A 129 -5.17 5.63 -4.96
N PHE A 130 -5.59 4.36 -4.91
CA PHE A 130 -5.38 3.46 -6.04
C PHE A 130 -6.03 4.00 -7.33
N ARG A 131 -7.24 4.56 -7.22
CA ARG A 131 -7.89 5.17 -8.36
C ARG A 131 -7.12 6.34 -8.94
N LYS A 132 -6.61 7.21 -8.07
CA LYS A 132 -5.81 8.36 -8.51
C LYS A 132 -4.54 7.92 -9.22
N LEU A 133 -3.96 6.81 -8.78
CA LEU A 133 -2.76 6.23 -9.39
C LEU A 133 -3.07 5.47 -10.68
N GLY A 134 -4.34 5.25 -10.98
CA GLY A 134 -4.75 4.48 -12.16
C GLY A 134 -4.63 2.97 -11.98
N VAL A 135 -4.56 2.52 -10.73
CA VAL A 135 -4.47 1.09 -10.40
C VAL A 135 -5.87 0.51 -10.28
N GLU A 136 -6.06 -0.67 -10.86
CA GLU A 136 -7.35 -1.37 -10.83
C GLU A 136 -7.41 -2.39 -9.71
N LEU A 137 -8.54 -2.40 -9.00
CA LEU A 137 -8.81 -3.40 -7.95
C LEU A 137 -9.60 -4.54 -8.58
N THR A 138 -9.02 -5.74 -8.61
CA THR A 138 -9.61 -6.87 -9.31
C THR A 138 -10.07 -8.00 -8.41
N CYS A 139 -9.71 -7.96 -7.13
CA CYS A 139 -10.10 -8.99 -6.18
C CYS A 139 -10.35 -8.35 -4.81
N GLU A 140 -11.57 -8.48 -4.33
CA GLU A 140 -11.98 -7.96 -3.03
C GLU A 140 -12.87 -8.97 -2.35
N PRO A 141 -12.94 -9.01 -1.00
CA PRO A 141 -13.92 -9.84 -0.28
C PRO A 141 -15.30 -9.20 -0.37
N LYS A 142 -15.89 -9.21 -1.54
CA LYS A 142 -17.08 -8.43 -1.87
C LYS A 142 -18.36 -8.92 -1.23
N SER A 143 -18.53 -10.22 -1.07
CA SER A 143 -19.81 -10.78 -0.66
C SER A 143 -20.26 -10.26 0.71
N GLU A 144 -19.40 -10.29 1.69
CA GLU A 144 -19.73 -9.79 3.02
C GLU A 144 -19.87 -8.28 3.04
N HIS A 145 -18.98 -7.61 2.33
CA HIS A 145 -19.00 -6.16 2.25
C HIS A 145 -20.29 -5.67 1.58
N ALA A 146 -20.67 -6.28 0.46
CA ALA A 146 -21.88 -5.91 -0.26
C ALA A 146 -23.11 -6.10 0.62
N LYS A 147 -23.19 -7.20 1.37
CA LYS A 147 -24.29 -7.45 2.30
C LYS A 147 -24.39 -6.38 3.37
N LYS A 148 -23.27 -5.97 3.93
CA LYS A 148 -23.24 -4.92 4.95
C LYS A 148 -23.70 -3.57 4.40
N LEU A 149 -23.31 -3.26 3.19
CA LEU A 149 -23.70 -1.99 2.57
C LEU A 149 -25.17 -1.95 2.19
N GLN A 150 -25.76 -3.09 1.88
CA GLN A 150 -27.17 -3.18 1.50
C GLN A 150 -28.12 -3.17 2.69
N LYS A 151 -27.59 -3.41 3.85
CA LYS A 151 -28.38 -3.35 5.08
C LYS A 151 -28.42 -1.96 5.66
#